data_1f39cb76535f1e3aa72383a7344d2ab9
#
_entry.id   1f39cb76535f1e3aa72383a7344d2ab9
#
_cell.length_a   1.000
_cell.length_b   1.000
_cell.length_c   1.000
_cell.angle_alpha   90.00
_cell.angle_beta   90.00
_cell.angle_gamma   90.00
#
_symmetry.space_group_name_H-M   'P 1'
#
loop_
_entity.id
_entity.type
_entity.pdbx_description
1 polymer ?
#
loop_
_entity_poly.entity_id
_entity_poly.type
_entity_poly.pdbx_seq_one_letter_code
_entity_poly.pdbx_strand_id
1 'polypeptide(L)'
;MLEAQFVYLGASENEAELAPGEIRRQFGLKLRAQDACNLVYVIWRVEPKARLVVSVKSNPGEHISTQCGNGGYRNIKPRSSSPVPALYSGAAHTIRAEMHGTEMRVSIDGSVVWVGSVGQEALAFDGPVGIRSDNVRLQIELRAPRPLDTQFRHAPDCRSAKEESD
;
A
#
# COMPACT_ATOMS: atom_id res chain seq x y z
N MET A 1 4.63 -10.36 6.17
CA MET A 1 5.61 -10.02 5.12
C MET A 1 4.86 -9.85 3.81
N LEU A 2 5.18 -8.83 3.04
CA LEU A 2 4.67 -8.60 1.68
C LEU A 2 5.83 -8.13 0.82
N GLU A 3 5.95 -8.71 -0.38
CA GLU A 3 6.97 -8.36 -1.36
C GLU A 3 6.33 -8.11 -2.72
N ALA A 4 6.75 -7.07 -3.40
CA ALA A 4 6.39 -6.79 -4.78
C ALA A 4 7.66 -6.67 -5.63
N GLN A 5 7.73 -7.46 -6.67
CA GLN A 5 8.68 -7.26 -7.76
C GLN A 5 7.99 -6.43 -8.84
N PHE A 6 8.66 -5.43 -9.36
CA PHE A 6 8.04 -4.55 -10.34
C PHE A 6 9.05 -4.00 -11.35
N VAL A 7 8.54 -3.64 -12.52
CA VAL A 7 9.24 -2.84 -13.51
C VAL A 7 8.54 -1.49 -13.61
N TYR A 8 9.27 -0.40 -13.41
CA TYR A 8 8.75 0.94 -13.57
C TYR A 8 8.67 1.31 -15.05
N LEU A 9 7.49 1.67 -15.55
CA LEU A 9 7.25 1.98 -16.96
C LEU A 9 7.07 3.48 -17.24
N GLY A 10 7.19 4.31 -16.21
CA GLY A 10 7.05 5.77 -16.31
C GLY A 10 5.75 6.31 -15.73
N ALA A 11 5.48 7.56 -16.00
CA ALA A 11 4.24 8.25 -15.61
C ALA A 11 3.02 7.68 -16.33
N SER A 12 1.85 7.83 -15.72
CA SER A 12 0.57 7.59 -16.41
C SER A 12 0.36 8.63 -17.53
N GLU A 13 -0.36 8.25 -18.57
CA GLU A 13 -0.69 9.17 -19.67
C GLU A 13 -1.65 10.28 -19.22
N ASN A 14 -2.57 9.94 -18.33
CA ASN A 14 -3.51 10.87 -17.72
C ASN A 14 -3.21 10.96 -16.24
N GLU A 15 -2.48 11.97 -15.82
CA GLU A 15 -2.18 12.22 -14.42
C GLU A 15 -3.34 12.96 -13.75
N ALA A 16 -3.68 12.54 -12.55
CA ALA A 16 -4.73 13.15 -11.72
C ALA A 16 -4.11 13.74 -10.45
N GLU A 17 -4.64 14.86 -10.03
CA GLU A 17 -4.34 15.41 -8.73
C GLU A 17 -4.82 14.46 -7.62
N LEU A 18 -3.94 14.23 -6.66
CA LEU A 18 -4.35 13.61 -5.40
C LEU A 18 -4.87 14.72 -4.47
N ALA A 19 -5.79 14.38 -3.61
CA ALA A 19 -6.08 15.29 -2.53
C ALA A 19 -4.80 15.45 -1.66
N PRO A 20 -4.26 16.61 -1.42
CA PRO A 20 -4.80 17.95 -1.46
C PRO A 20 -4.36 18.78 -2.69
N GLY A 21 -4.61 18.34 -3.92
CA GLY A 21 -4.33 19.10 -5.13
C GLY A 21 -2.89 18.96 -5.66
N GLU A 22 -2.17 17.91 -5.27
CA GLU A 22 -0.80 17.65 -5.75
C GLU A 22 -0.79 16.49 -6.73
N ILE A 23 -0.11 16.66 -7.87
CA ILE A 23 0.27 15.54 -8.74
C ILE A 23 1.46 14.86 -8.09
N ARG A 24 1.26 13.61 -7.67
CA ARG A 24 2.29 12.75 -7.09
C ARG A 24 2.40 11.49 -7.90
N ARG A 25 3.61 11.17 -8.32
CA ARG A 25 3.94 9.87 -8.90
C ARG A 25 4.45 8.98 -7.79
N GLN A 26 3.68 7.97 -7.43
CA GLN A 26 3.99 7.10 -6.31
C GLN A 26 3.30 5.74 -6.45
N PHE A 27 3.88 4.74 -5.82
CA PHE A 27 3.25 3.42 -5.67
C PHE A 27 3.72 2.79 -4.36
N GLY A 28 3.12 1.70 -3.97
CA GLY A 28 3.56 0.99 -2.78
C GLY A 28 2.59 -0.07 -2.31
N LEU A 29 2.85 -0.52 -1.11
CA LEU A 29 2.17 -1.64 -0.49
C LEU A 29 1.11 -1.14 0.49
N LYS A 30 -0.01 -1.86 0.53
CA LYS A 30 -1.02 -1.79 1.59
C LYS A 30 -0.89 -3.02 2.46
N LEU A 31 -0.81 -2.82 3.76
CA LEU A 31 -0.77 -3.90 4.74
C LEU A 31 -1.94 -3.74 5.69
N ARG A 32 -2.47 -4.90 6.15
CA ARG A 32 -3.60 -4.93 7.09
C ARG A 32 -4.74 -4.01 6.62
N ALA A 33 -5.06 -4.09 5.32
CA ALA A 33 -6.04 -3.21 4.69
C ALA A 33 -7.45 -3.69 5.05
N GLN A 34 -7.92 -3.34 6.24
CA GLN A 34 -9.26 -3.67 6.72
C GLN A 34 -10.31 -3.08 5.78
N ASP A 35 -10.11 -1.83 5.39
CA ASP A 35 -10.97 -1.10 4.46
C ASP A 35 -10.21 0.09 3.84
N ALA A 36 -10.92 1.03 3.19
CA ALA A 36 -10.33 2.21 2.56
C ALA A 36 -9.88 3.29 3.56
N CYS A 37 -10.30 3.18 4.83
CA CYS A 37 -10.08 4.17 5.88
C CYS A 37 -9.12 3.70 6.96
N ASN A 38 -8.87 2.36 7.06
CA ASN A 38 -8.13 1.74 8.16
C ASN A 38 -7.09 0.75 7.59
N LEU A 39 -5.83 1.19 7.46
CA LEU A 39 -4.76 0.39 6.88
C LEU A 39 -3.37 1.01 7.11
N VAL A 40 -2.34 0.25 6.81
CA VAL A 40 -0.95 0.72 6.79
C VAL A 40 -0.47 0.84 5.36
N TYR A 41 0.17 1.96 5.04
CA TYR A 41 0.79 2.22 3.75
C TYR A 41 2.31 2.22 3.85
N VAL A 42 2.96 1.61 2.86
CA VAL A 42 4.38 1.74 2.57
C VAL A 42 4.49 2.26 1.15
N ILE A 43 4.72 3.56 1.00
CA ILE A 43 4.67 4.25 -0.30
C ILE A 43 6.07 4.67 -0.74
N TRP A 44 6.48 4.22 -1.92
CA TRP A 44 7.62 4.75 -2.62
C TRP A 44 7.16 5.92 -3.50
N ARG A 45 7.47 7.11 -3.05
CA ARG A 45 7.23 8.32 -3.84
C ARG A 45 8.36 8.46 -4.86
N VAL A 46 8.00 8.61 -6.13
CA VAL A 46 8.94 8.77 -7.24
C VAL A 46 9.24 10.25 -7.44
N GLU A 47 8.20 11.05 -7.54
CA GLU A 47 8.28 12.50 -7.73
C GLU A 47 7.31 13.24 -6.78
N PRO A 48 7.65 14.50 -6.45
CA PRO A 48 8.76 15.34 -6.93
C PRO A 48 10.13 14.99 -6.30
N LYS A 49 10.17 14.15 -5.28
CA LYS A 49 11.41 13.72 -4.62
C LYS A 49 11.29 12.24 -4.24
N ALA A 50 12.25 11.44 -4.73
CA ALA A 50 12.32 10.02 -4.39
C ALA A 50 12.49 9.84 -2.87
N ARG A 51 11.54 9.13 -2.25
CA ARG A 51 11.56 8.82 -0.82
C ARG A 51 10.57 7.71 -0.47
N LEU A 52 10.85 7.01 0.60
CA LEU A 52 9.89 6.09 1.21
C LEU A 52 9.08 6.83 2.29
N VAL A 53 7.78 6.62 2.29
CA VAL A 53 6.85 7.13 3.30
C VAL A 53 6.07 5.95 3.87
N VAL A 54 6.13 5.77 5.18
CA VAL A 54 5.25 4.84 5.90
C VAL A 54 4.21 5.66 6.63
N SER A 55 2.95 5.29 6.49
CA SER A 55 1.85 5.95 7.18
C SER A 55 0.80 4.95 7.64
N VAL A 56 0.14 5.28 8.72
CA VAL A 56 -1.08 4.62 9.20
C VAL A 56 -2.24 5.54 8.87
N LYS A 57 -3.27 5.00 8.23
CA LYS A 57 -4.56 5.66 8.09
C LYS A 57 -5.53 4.98 9.03
N SER A 58 -6.09 5.73 9.97
CA SER A 58 -6.99 5.22 11.00
C SER A 58 -8.17 6.16 11.17
N ASN A 59 -9.35 5.67 10.86
CA ASN A 59 -10.63 6.38 10.99
C ASN A 59 -11.66 5.41 11.57
N PRO A 60 -11.67 5.22 12.90
CA PRO A 60 -12.59 4.31 13.54
C PRO A 60 -14.04 4.66 13.20
N GLY A 61 -14.82 3.66 12.76
CA GLY A 61 -16.22 3.84 12.37
C GLY A 61 -16.46 4.33 10.95
N GLU A 62 -15.39 4.62 10.19
CA GLU A 62 -15.46 4.96 8.77
C GLU A 62 -14.80 3.85 7.94
N HIS A 63 -15.43 3.47 6.83
CA HIS A 63 -15.02 2.28 6.06
C HIS A 63 -14.81 2.54 4.57
N ILE A 64 -15.46 3.56 4.02
CA ILE A 64 -15.37 3.88 2.59
C ILE A 64 -14.72 5.24 2.37
N SER A 65 -14.03 5.39 1.24
CA SER A 65 -13.23 6.59 0.93
C SER A 65 -14.02 7.89 0.96
N THR A 66 -15.30 7.85 0.66
CA THR A 66 -16.19 9.03 0.72
C THR A 66 -16.47 9.50 2.15
N GLN A 67 -16.33 8.65 3.14
CA GLN A 67 -16.47 8.99 4.56
C GLN A 67 -15.19 9.62 5.09
N CYS A 68 -14.08 8.89 5.00
CA CYS A 68 -12.82 9.32 5.62
C CYS A 68 -11.99 10.30 4.75
N GLY A 69 -12.23 10.36 3.45
CA GLY A 69 -11.49 11.24 2.56
C GLY A 69 -9.97 11.13 2.77
N ASN A 70 -9.35 12.27 3.04
CA ASN A 70 -7.93 12.38 3.41
C ASN A 70 -7.70 12.41 4.93
N GLY A 71 -8.70 12.15 5.75
CA GLY A 71 -8.58 12.10 7.20
C GLY A 71 -7.78 10.90 7.71
N GLY A 72 -7.34 11.00 8.96
CA GLY A 72 -6.76 9.90 9.71
C GLY A 72 -5.34 9.47 9.31
N TYR A 73 -4.67 10.16 8.41
CA TYR A 73 -3.28 9.84 8.06
C TYR A 73 -2.30 10.32 9.11
N ARG A 74 -1.45 9.40 9.55
CA ARG A 74 -0.30 9.68 10.40
C ARG A 74 0.96 9.14 9.75
N ASN A 75 1.84 10.05 9.30
CA ASN A 75 3.16 9.65 8.79
C ASN A 75 4.04 9.18 9.96
N ILE A 76 4.66 8.04 9.78
CA ILE A 76 5.53 7.44 10.78
C ILE A 76 6.94 7.95 10.59
N LYS A 77 7.52 8.52 11.65
CA LYS A 77 8.93 8.88 11.67
C LYS A 77 9.76 7.60 11.82
N PRO A 78 10.71 7.33 10.93
CA PRO A 78 11.58 6.18 11.07
C PRO A 78 12.53 6.34 12.25
N ARG A 79 12.91 5.21 12.86
CA ARG A 79 14.07 5.13 13.76
C ARG A 79 15.36 5.18 12.93
N SER A 80 15.35 4.59 11.75
CA SER A 80 16.46 4.59 10.80
C SER A 80 15.92 4.59 9.39
N SER A 81 16.51 5.38 8.50
CA SER A 81 16.17 5.39 7.07
C SER A 81 17.37 5.73 6.20
N SER A 82 17.38 5.18 4.99
CA SER A 82 18.36 5.45 3.94
C SER A 82 17.65 6.00 2.70
N PRO A 83 18.34 6.73 1.82
CA PRO A 83 17.81 7.12 0.53
C PRO A 83 17.33 5.91 -0.27
N VAL A 84 16.26 6.07 -1.02
CA VAL A 84 15.77 5.09 -1.99
C VAL A 84 16.36 5.37 -3.38
N PRO A 85 16.53 4.34 -4.24
CA PRO A 85 17.00 4.56 -5.60
C PRO A 85 16.07 5.47 -6.39
N ALA A 86 16.62 6.21 -7.36
CA ALA A 86 15.82 6.85 -8.39
C ALA A 86 15.28 5.77 -9.35
N LEU A 87 14.02 5.88 -9.74
CA LEU A 87 13.41 4.96 -10.68
C LEU A 87 13.56 5.46 -12.12
N TYR A 88 14.02 4.58 -12.97
CA TYR A 88 14.14 4.82 -14.41
C TYR A 88 13.23 3.85 -15.16
N SER A 89 12.65 4.32 -16.26
CA SER A 89 11.78 3.46 -17.09
C SER A 89 12.54 2.22 -17.57
N GLY A 90 11.92 1.07 -17.38
CA GLY A 90 12.51 -0.25 -17.65
C GLY A 90 13.31 -0.84 -16.48
N ALA A 91 13.56 -0.08 -15.42
CA ALA A 91 14.27 -0.59 -14.24
C ALA A 91 13.38 -1.54 -13.45
N ALA A 92 13.94 -2.70 -13.10
CA ALA A 92 13.30 -3.69 -12.25
C ALA A 92 13.79 -3.55 -10.81
N HIS A 93 12.88 -3.58 -9.87
CA HIS A 93 13.15 -3.46 -8.44
C HIS A 93 12.27 -4.37 -7.62
N THR A 94 12.66 -4.57 -6.38
CA THR A 94 11.88 -5.30 -5.38
C THR A 94 11.67 -4.41 -4.15
N ILE A 95 10.42 -4.25 -3.72
CA ILE A 95 10.07 -3.65 -2.44
C ILE A 95 9.48 -4.72 -1.53
N ARG A 96 9.98 -4.82 -0.31
CA ARG A 96 9.54 -5.77 0.71
C ARG A 96 9.23 -5.06 2.00
N ALA A 97 8.08 -5.36 2.60
CA ALA A 97 7.67 -4.87 3.91
C ALA A 97 7.41 -6.03 4.86
N GLU A 98 7.99 -5.96 6.03
CA GLU A 98 7.86 -6.94 7.10
C GLU A 98 7.38 -6.23 8.36
N MET A 99 6.41 -6.83 9.02
CA MET A 99 5.84 -6.31 10.26
C MET A 99 5.89 -7.40 11.33
N HIS A 100 6.51 -7.09 12.47
CA HIS A 100 6.59 -7.95 13.65
C HIS A 100 6.09 -7.18 14.87
N GLY A 101 4.87 -7.47 15.31
CA GLY A 101 4.17 -6.58 16.23
C GLY A 101 4.05 -5.19 15.61
N THR A 102 4.45 -4.16 16.34
CA THR A 102 4.43 -2.76 15.84
C THR A 102 5.67 -2.39 15.03
N GLU A 103 6.72 -3.19 15.07
CA GLU A 103 7.96 -2.92 14.35
C GLU A 103 7.79 -3.24 12.86
N MET A 104 8.13 -2.29 12.01
CA MET A 104 8.14 -2.43 10.56
C MET A 104 9.54 -2.23 10.00
N ARG A 105 9.89 -3.08 9.05
CA ARG A 105 11.10 -3.00 8.25
C ARG A 105 10.73 -3.00 6.79
N VAL A 106 11.32 -2.08 6.03
CA VAL A 106 11.17 -2.03 4.58
C VAL A 106 12.53 -2.17 3.92
N SER A 107 12.60 -3.05 2.93
CA SER A 107 13.80 -3.27 2.11
C SER A 107 13.48 -2.98 0.64
N ILE A 108 14.47 -2.46 -0.07
CA ILE A 108 14.46 -2.28 -1.51
C ILE A 108 15.68 -3.01 -2.06
N ASP A 109 15.48 -3.89 -3.03
CA ASP A 109 16.53 -4.69 -3.66
C ASP A 109 17.40 -5.43 -2.63
N GLY A 110 16.77 -5.96 -1.59
CA GLY A 110 17.44 -6.65 -0.49
C GLY A 110 18.06 -5.77 0.59
N SER A 111 18.22 -4.47 0.35
CA SER A 111 18.79 -3.53 1.32
C SER A 111 17.71 -2.90 2.19
N VAL A 112 17.90 -2.90 3.51
CA VAL A 112 16.96 -2.24 4.44
C VAL A 112 17.08 -0.72 4.29
N VAL A 113 15.97 -0.08 3.92
CA VAL A 113 15.91 1.38 3.69
C VAL A 113 15.06 2.11 4.72
N TRP A 114 14.28 1.39 5.53
CA TRP A 114 13.43 2.01 6.54
C TRP A 114 13.13 1.05 7.69
N VAL A 115 13.25 1.53 8.92
CA VAL A 115 12.88 0.80 10.15
C VAL A 115 12.16 1.77 11.09
N GLY A 116 11.03 1.34 11.66
CA GLY A 116 10.29 2.13 12.65
C GLY A 116 9.09 1.39 13.22
N SER A 117 8.36 2.04 14.12
CA SER A 117 7.15 1.48 14.74
C SER A 117 5.91 2.14 14.17
N VAL A 118 4.97 1.34 13.68
CA VAL A 118 3.67 1.81 13.18
C VAL A 118 2.66 2.10 14.29
N GLY A 119 2.98 1.70 15.53
CA GLY A 119 2.11 1.91 16.69
C GLY A 119 1.09 0.79 16.91
N GLN A 120 0.51 0.77 18.12
CA GLN A 120 -0.44 -0.28 18.53
C GLN A 120 -1.74 -0.24 17.72
N GLU A 121 -2.18 0.94 17.31
CA GLU A 121 -3.39 1.09 16.52
C GLU A 121 -3.38 0.30 15.21
N ALA A 122 -2.21 0.17 14.57
CA ALA A 122 -2.07 -0.60 13.35
C ALA A 122 -2.29 -2.10 13.56
N LEU A 123 -2.17 -2.60 14.79
CA LEU A 123 -2.41 -4.00 15.12
C LEU A 123 -3.91 -4.32 15.20
N ALA A 124 -4.76 -3.32 15.40
CA ALA A 124 -6.21 -3.48 15.44
C ALA A 124 -6.80 -3.75 14.05
N PHE A 125 -6.09 -3.36 12.98
CA PHE A 125 -6.56 -3.61 11.62
C PHE A 125 -6.39 -5.08 11.26
N ASP A 126 -7.41 -5.67 10.65
CA ASP A 126 -7.39 -7.03 10.13
C ASP A 126 -7.90 -7.03 8.69
N GLY A 127 -7.00 -7.29 7.76
CA GLY A 127 -7.34 -7.24 6.35
C GLY A 127 -6.19 -7.68 5.45
N PRO A 128 -6.48 -7.86 4.18
CA PRO A 128 -5.53 -8.34 3.19
C PRO A 128 -4.39 -7.36 2.95
N VAL A 129 -3.44 -7.83 2.19
CA VAL A 129 -2.39 -7.01 1.59
C VAL A 129 -2.81 -6.57 0.19
N GLY A 130 -2.22 -5.49 -0.30
CA GLY A 130 -2.51 -5.00 -1.64
C GLY A 130 -1.50 -3.97 -2.11
N ILE A 131 -1.81 -3.36 -3.24
CA ILE A 131 -1.00 -2.35 -3.88
C ILE A 131 -1.79 -1.05 -4.02
N ARG A 132 -1.06 0.04 -3.98
CA ARG A 132 -1.51 1.36 -4.41
C ARG A 132 -0.56 1.89 -5.47
N SER A 133 -1.11 2.45 -6.54
CA SER A 133 -0.35 3.22 -7.52
C SER A 133 -1.10 4.50 -7.85
N ASP A 134 -0.38 5.62 -7.90
CA ASP A 134 -0.93 6.92 -8.27
C ASP A 134 0.00 7.52 -9.34
N ASN A 135 -0.55 7.84 -10.52
CA ASN A 135 0.13 8.51 -11.64
C ASN A 135 1.39 7.80 -12.16
N VAL A 136 1.49 6.48 -11.99
CA VAL A 136 2.59 5.65 -12.47
C VAL A 136 2.08 4.41 -13.18
N ARG A 137 2.84 3.96 -14.17
CA ARG A 137 2.64 2.67 -14.85
C ARG A 137 3.68 1.67 -14.36
N LEU A 138 3.22 0.48 -14.01
CA LEU A 138 4.05 -0.59 -13.44
C LEU A 138 3.63 -1.92 -14.03
N GLN A 139 4.61 -2.77 -14.28
CA GLN A 139 4.39 -4.21 -14.35
C GLN A 139 4.78 -4.77 -12.99
N ILE A 140 3.90 -5.52 -12.33
CA ILE A 140 4.09 -5.89 -10.93
C ILE A 140 3.71 -7.35 -10.69
N GLU A 141 4.52 -8.01 -9.87
CA GLU A 141 4.25 -9.33 -9.30
C GLU A 141 4.24 -9.20 -7.77
N LEU A 142 3.12 -9.55 -7.15
CA LEU A 142 2.94 -9.48 -5.71
C LEU A 142 3.16 -10.86 -5.08
N ARG A 143 4.03 -10.92 -4.07
CA ARG A 143 4.31 -12.11 -3.28
C ARG A 143 3.92 -11.89 -1.83
N ALA A 144 2.86 -12.54 -1.41
CA ALA A 144 2.43 -12.59 -0.02
C ALA A 144 2.71 -13.98 0.56
N PRO A 145 2.94 -14.14 1.87
CA PRO A 145 2.93 -15.45 2.49
C PRO A 145 1.58 -16.10 2.22
N ARG A 146 1.58 -17.35 1.80
CA ARG A 146 0.32 -18.11 1.77
C ARG A 146 -0.22 -18.18 3.20
N PRO A 147 -1.51 -17.92 3.44
CA PRO A 147 -2.10 -18.25 4.71
C PRO A 147 -1.84 -19.74 4.96
N LEU A 148 -1.30 -20.09 6.11
CA LEU A 148 -1.30 -21.47 6.58
C LEU A 148 -2.77 -21.88 6.60
N ASP A 149 -3.13 -22.91 5.84
CA ASP A 149 -4.47 -23.45 5.61
C ASP A 149 -5.48 -23.16 6.75
N THR A 150 -6.09 -22.01 6.72
CA THR A 150 -7.38 -21.78 7.36
C THR A 150 -8.40 -21.92 6.24
N GLN A 151 -9.21 -22.96 6.33
CA GLN A 151 -10.29 -23.32 5.42
C GLN A 151 -10.92 -22.08 4.80
N PHE A 152 -10.80 -21.94 3.49
CA PHE A 152 -11.53 -20.96 2.71
C PHE A 152 -13.02 -21.15 3.02
N ARG A 153 -13.62 -20.30 3.85
CA ARG A 153 -15.05 -20.11 3.81
C ARG A 153 -15.33 -19.50 2.45
N HIS A 154 -16.05 -20.21 1.62
CA HIS A 154 -16.52 -19.74 0.34
C HIS A 154 -17.05 -18.32 0.48
N ALA A 155 -16.44 -17.37 -0.23
CA ALA A 155 -17.08 -16.09 -0.48
C ALA A 155 -18.42 -16.38 -1.17
N PRO A 156 -19.52 -15.72 -0.79
CA PRO A 156 -20.79 -15.90 -1.46
C PRO A 156 -20.62 -15.52 -2.93
N ASP A 157 -20.99 -16.42 -3.80
CA ASP A 157 -21.00 -16.23 -5.25
C ASP A 157 -21.81 -14.98 -5.58
N CYS A 158 -21.20 -13.99 -6.20
CA CYS A 158 -21.91 -12.88 -6.80
C CYS A 158 -22.67 -13.36 -8.03
N ARG A 159 -23.77 -14.08 -7.85
CA ARG A 159 -24.71 -14.31 -8.92
C ARG A 159 -25.51 -13.04 -9.14
N SER A 160 -25.35 -12.50 -10.32
CA SER A 160 -26.21 -11.44 -10.84
C SER A 160 -27.68 -11.79 -10.65
N ALA A 161 -28.41 -10.93 -9.93
CA ALA A 161 -29.86 -10.94 -9.95
C ALA A 161 -30.27 -10.63 -11.41
N LYS A 162 -30.76 -11.64 -12.11
CA LYS A 162 -31.52 -11.41 -13.35
C LYS A 162 -32.85 -10.81 -12.95
N GLU A 163 -33.17 -9.71 -13.60
CA GLU A 163 -34.50 -9.14 -13.69
C GLU A 163 -35.52 -10.26 -14.03
N GLU A 164 -36.50 -10.42 -13.20
CA GLU A 164 -37.79 -10.96 -13.57
C GLU A 164 -38.78 -9.80 -13.63
N SER A 165 -39.06 -9.41 -14.84
CA SER A 165 -40.26 -8.63 -15.20
C SER A 165 -41.43 -9.59 -15.33
N ASP A 166 -42.49 -9.34 -14.55
CA ASP A 166 -43.88 -9.47 -14.95
C ASP A 166 -44.76 -8.49 -14.15
#